data_3fb4cad37b5e1e07047fd0a3734b99e4
#
_entry.id   3fb4cad37b5e1e07047fd0a3734b99e4
#
_cell.length_a   1.000
_cell.length_b   1.000
_cell.length_c   1.000
_cell.angle_alpha   90.00
_cell.angle_beta   90.00
_cell.angle_gamma   90.00
#
_symmetry.space_group_name_H-M   'P 1'
#
loop_
_entity.id
_entity.type
_entity.pdbx_description
1 polymer ?
#
loop_
_entity_poly.entity_id
_entity_poly.type
_entity_poly.pdbx_seq_one_letter_code
_entity_poly.pdbx_strand_id
1 'polypeptide(L)'
;MHRESRIVIAPFYLSSSEEVIQHTIERAVEKNIPVLTIGKQYDYPNCYCIMPDYRRQIEMITNHLIERHGIRKLNFLGGFKNHFTSDERLAGFLDALKSHNIPIEPSRIYYGNLWSTPAIQQVEKMNEDGNLDCGAIVCANDTMASAVMIKLSELGFDMPGEIAVTGMDCTDEASGYITTAKILADKAGEEAANIVANLLLRGKKPAKLGIIPPNIIYGISCRCTNMQDAIDLLPKQRHDLFEELYDTRRFSLRTAAIVQELANCSTFDDASRNISATLSRIWCNNSWICICKDFMESSLVNDSIDDIEDNCPVHIHGYCDTMKCIARYADRKPQSETEFPTSEMLPDFYEMSDKSKVILYTPIHIRDNTLGYLAFNFYPWSSMNYLLNYITMAMSQLL
;
A
#
# COMPACT_ATOMS: atom_id res chain seq x y z
N MET A 1 -10.00 -24.32 24.97
CA MET A 1 -10.63 -24.44 23.64
C MET A 1 -9.81 -23.60 22.67
N HIS A 2 -8.81 -24.20 22.04
CA HIS A 2 -7.99 -23.48 21.05
C HIS A 2 -8.86 -23.22 19.82
N ARG A 3 -9.27 -21.97 19.59
CA ARG A 3 -9.88 -21.55 18.35
C ARG A 3 -8.76 -21.29 17.34
N GLU A 4 -8.41 -22.31 16.59
CA GLU A 4 -7.52 -22.18 15.43
C GLU A 4 -8.28 -21.58 14.23
N SER A 5 -8.68 -20.35 14.36
CA SER A 5 -9.28 -19.64 13.23
C SER A 5 -8.27 -18.67 12.68
N ARG A 6 -7.76 -18.93 11.48
CA ARG A 6 -6.74 -18.11 10.80
C ARG A 6 -7.34 -17.56 9.53
N ILE A 7 -7.17 -16.25 9.29
CA ILE A 7 -7.51 -15.59 8.02
C ILE A 7 -6.25 -14.94 7.48
N VAL A 8 -5.98 -15.18 6.20
CA VAL A 8 -4.95 -14.50 5.46
C VAL A 8 -5.60 -13.38 4.66
N ILE A 9 -5.13 -12.15 4.86
CA ILE A 9 -5.48 -11.01 4.02
C ILE A 9 -4.30 -10.79 3.08
N ALA A 10 -4.53 -10.95 1.78
CA ALA A 10 -3.54 -10.67 0.76
C ALA A 10 -3.98 -9.43 -0.04
N PRO A 11 -3.53 -8.22 0.33
CA PRO A 11 -3.80 -7.04 -0.47
C PRO A 11 -3.09 -7.16 -1.82
N PHE A 12 -3.75 -6.69 -2.87
CA PHE A 12 -3.15 -6.66 -4.20
C PHE A 12 -2.30 -5.39 -4.34
N TYR A 13 -0.96 -5.55 -4.39
CA TYR A 13 -0.02 -4.44 -4.60
C TYR A 13 0.74 -4.62 -5.92
N LEU A 14 1.09 -3.51 -6.56
CA LEU A 14 1.89 -3.48 -7.79
C LEU A 14 3.30 -4.10 -7.63
N SER A 15 3.78 -4.18 -6.38
CA SER A 15 5.11 -4.69 -6.05
C SER A 15 5.19 -6.21 -5.90
N SER A 16 4.05 -6.90 -5.77
CA SER A 16 4.02 -8.35 -5.62
C SER A 16 3.74 -9.02 -6.96
N SER A 17 4.54 -10.03 -7.33
CA SER A 17 4.24 -10.80 -8.52
C SER A 17 2.95 -11.60 -8.33
N GLU A 18 2.20 -11.76 -9.41
CA GLU A 18 0.96 -12.55 -9.42
C GLU A 18 1.18 -13.98 -8.92
N GLU A 19 2.33 -14.55 -9.27
CA GLU A 19 2.74 -15.89 -8.89
C GLU A 19 2.88 -16.04 -7.37
N VAL A 20 3.50 -15.06 -6.70
CA VAL A 20 3.65 -15.05 -5.22
C VAL A 20 2.28 -14.96 -4.54
N ILE A 21 1.38 -14.13 -5.07
CA ILE A 21 0.04 -13.98 -4.51
C ILE A 21 -0.74 -15.29 -4.66
N GLN A 22 -0.74 -15.90 -5.84
CA GLN A 22 -1.43 -17.15 -6.11
C GLN A 22 -0.89 -18.28 -5.22
N HIS A 23 0.42 -18.45 -5.15
CA HIS A 23 1.04 -19.45 -4.29
C HIS A 23 0.65 -19.26 -2.80
N THR A 24 0.60 -18.02 -2.32
CA THR A 24 0.15 -17.72 -0.94
C THR A 24 -1.31 -18.14 -0.72
N ILE A 25 -2.18 -17.85 -1.68
CA ILE A 25 -3.59 -18.25 -1.62
C ILE A 25 -3.72 -19.78 -1.64
N GLU A 26 -3.02 -20.48 -2.54
CA GLU A 26 -3.03 -21.93 -2.66
C GLU A 26 -2.63 -22.59 -1.35
N ARG A 27 -1.54 -22.16 -0.74
CA ARG A 27 -1.09 -22.68 0.56
C ARG A 27 -2.12 -22.46 1.69
N ALA A 28 -2.80 -21.32 1.67
CA ALA A 28 -3.87 -21.05 2.65
C ALA A 28 -5.07 -21.98 2.42
N VAL A 29 -5.46 -22.19 1.17
CA VAL A 29 -6.55 -23.08 0.77
C VAL A 29 -6.25 -24.53 1.14
N GLU A 30 -5.04 -25.04 0.88
CA GLU A 30 -4.59 -26.38 1.31
C GLU A 30 -4.72 -26.61 2.81
N LYS A 31 -4.45 -25.57 3.59
CA LYS A 31 -4.58 -25.59 5.06
C LYS A 31 -5.99 -25.27 5.54
N ASN A 32 -6.97 -25.16 4.62
CA ASN A 32 -8.35 -24.77 4.90
C ASN A 32 -8.48 -23.44 5.65
N ILE A 33 -7.56 -22.49 5.38
CA ILE A 33 -7.56 -21.14 5.94
C ILE A 33 -8.39 -20.24 5.01
N PRO A 34 -9.44 -19.55 5.48
CA PRO A 34 -10.15 -18.58 4.68
C PRO A 34 -9.25 -17.43 4.25
N VAL A 35 -9.34 -17.05 2.97
CA VAL A 35 -8.55 -15.94 2.40
C VAL A 35 -9.47 -14.80 2.05
N LEU A 36 -9.09 -13.58 2.43
CA LEU A 36 -9.75 -12.35 2.01
C LEU A 36 -8.75 -11.51 1.23
N THR A 37 -9.03 -11.26 -0.04
CA THR A 37 -8.24 -10.39 -0.91
C THR A 37 -8.88 -9.01 -1.04
N ILE A 38 -8.08 -7.99 -1.29
CA ILE A 38 -8.52 -6.62 -1.57
C ILE A 38 -8.00 -6.22 -2.95
N GLY A 39 -8.91 -5.79 -3.83
CA GLY A 39 -8.58 -5.24 -5.14
C GLY A 39 -8.57 -6.22 -6.31
N LYS A 40 -8.45 -7.52 -6.07
CA LYS A 40 -8.55 -8.56 -7.12
C LYS A 40 -9.22 -9.82 -6.59
N GLN A 41 -10.17 -10.34 -7.35
CA GLN A 41 -10.84 -11.61 -7.06
C GLN A 41 -10.04 -12.78 -7.59
N TYR A 42 -9.98 -13.85 -6.78
CA TYR A 42 -9.42 -15.14 -7.14
C TYR A 42 -10.46 -16.23 -6.97
N ASP A 43 -10.50 -17.16 -7.92
CA ASP A 43 -11.48 -18.25 -7.90
C ASP A 43 -10.95 -19.50 -7.20
N TYR A 44 -10.78 -19.39 -5.88
CA TYR A 44 -10.42 -20.51 -5.01
C TYR A 44 -11.51 -20.79 -3.98
N PRO A 45 -11.57 -22.03 -3.44
CA PRO A 45 -12.43 -22.36 -2.30
C PRO A 45 -12.10 -21.45 -1.09
N ASN A 46 -13.11 -21.02 -0.35
CA ASN A 46 -12.95 -20.14 0.82
C ASN A 46 -12.16 -18.85 0.57
N CYS A 47 -12.07 -18.40 -0.68
CA CYS A 47 -11.51 -17.12 -1.03
C CYS A 47 -12.63 -16.08 -1.19
N TYR A 48 -12.47 -14.96 -0.52
CA TYR A 48 -13.38 -13.83 -0.50
C TYR A 48 -12.64 -12.59 -1.03
N CYS A 49 -13.36 -11.63 -1.60
CA CYS A 49 -12.75 -10.42 -2.14
C CYS A 49 -13.55 -9.18 -1.77
N ILE A 50 -12.84 -8.10 -1.48
CA ILE A 50 -13.38 -6.75 -1.48
C ILE A 50 -12.72 -6.00 -2.61
N MET A 51 -13.52 -5.41 -3.49
CA MET A 51 -13.02 -4.73 -4.66
C MET A 51 -13.59 -3.32 -4.77
N PRO A 52 -12.75 -2.28 -4.88
CA PRO A 52 -13.20 -0.98 -5.36
C PRO A 52 -13.76 -1.12 -6.78
N ASP A 53 -14.84 -0.43 -7.06
CA ASP A 53 -15.44 -0.44 -8.40
C ASP A 53 -14.68 0.54 -9.32
N TYR A 54 -13.47 0.12 -9.75
CA TYR A 54 -12.59 0.93 -10.60
C TYR A 54 -13.27 1.37 -11.90
N ARG A 55 -14.07 0.49 -12.48
CA ARG A 55 -14.81 0.75 -13.72
C ARG A 55 -15.86 1.85 -13.50
N ARG A 56 -16.66 1.71 -12.46
CA ARG A 56 -17.70 2.68 -12.13
C ARG A 56 -17.13 4.04 -11.73
N GLN A 57 -15.96 4.06 -11.07
CA GLN A 57 -15.29 5.31 -10.69
C GLN A 57 -14.95 6.17 -11.91
N ILE A 58 -14.28 5.58 -12.90
CA ILE A 58 -13.91 6.30 -14.13
C ILE A 58 -15.15 6.59 -15.00
N GLU A 59 -16.09 5.66 -15.06
CA GLU A 59 -17.37 5.90 -15.76
C GLU A 59 -18.10 7.13 -15.20
N MET A 60 -18.22 7.23 -13.87
CA MET A 60 -18.89 8.38 -13.23
C MET A 60 -18.18 9.70 -13.50
N ILE A 61 -16.84 9.75 -13.39
CA ILE A 61 -16.07 10.95 -13.70
C ILE A 61 -16.20 11.34 -15.16
N THR A 62 -16.15 10.38 -16.08
CA THR A 62 -16.28 10.63 -17.52
C THR A 62 -17.70 11.13 -17.85
N ASN A 63 -18.74 10.49 -17.28
CA ASN A 63 -20.13 10.95 -17.42
C ASN A 63 -20.30 12.38 -16.90
N HIS A 64 -19.71 12.70 -15.73
CA HIS A 64 -19.73 14.05 -15.19
C HIS A 64 -19.16 15.10 -16.16
N LEU A 65 -18.03 14.82 -16.81
CA LEU A 65 -17.43 15.71 -17.79
C LEU A 65 -18.33 15.88 -19.03
N ILE A 66 -18.97 14.82 -19.48
CA ILE A 66 -19.88 14.83 -20.63
C ILE A 66 -21.19 15.55 -20.30
N GLU A 67 -21.86 15.14 -19.22
CA GLU A 67 -23.21 15.62 -18.89
C GLU A 67 -23.21 17.03 -18.31
N ARG A 68 -22.28 17.31 -17.40
CA ARG A 68 -22.24 18.59 -16.68
C ARG A 68 -21.53 19.69 -17.46
N HIS A 69 -20.45 19.31 -18.17
CA HIS A 69 -19.59 20.27 -18.88
C HIS A 69 -19.76 20.23 -20.40
N GLY A 70 -20.55 19.31 -20.94
CA GLY A 70 -20.81 19.20 -22.38
C GLY A 70 -19.58 18.75 -23.18
N ILE A 71 -18.56 18.19 -22.52
CA ILE A 71 -17.31 17.82 -23.19
C ILE A 71 -17.53 16.52 -23.97
N ARG A 72 -17.17 16.56 -25.26
CA ARG A 72 -17.37 15.40 -26.15
C ARG A 72 -16.05 14.88 -26.77
N LYS A 73 -14.96 15.59 -26.58
CA LYS A 73 -13.63 15.17 -27.05
C LYS A 73 -12.74 15.02 -25.84
N LEU A 74 -12.42 13.77 -25.49
CA LEU A 74 -11.72 13.41 -24.26
C LEU A 74 -10.51 12.55 -24.59
N ASN A 75 -9.43 12.75 -23.82
CA ASN A 75 -8.29 11.85 -23.78
C ASN A 75 -8.36 11.02 -22.50
N PHE A 76 -7.90 9.78 -22.58
CA PHE A 76 -7.72 8.91 -21.42
C PHE A 76 -6.23 8.66 -21.17
N LEU A 77 -5.78 8.87 -19.94
CA LEU A 77 -4.43 8.56 -19.50
C LEU A 77 -4.48 7.43 -18.48
N GLY A 78 -4.33 6.19 -18.95
CA GLY A 78 -4.37 4.96 -18.16
C GLY A 78 -3.10 4.71 -17.36
N GLY A 79 -3.16 3.70 -16.49
CA GLY A 79 -2.00 3.22 -15.72
C GLY A 79 -1.08 2.31 -16.55
N PHE A 80 -0.74 1.13 -15.99
CA PHE A 80 0.04 0.13 -16.72
C PHE A 80 -0.80 -0.57 -17.78
N LYS A 81 -0.27 -0.70 -18.97
CA LYS A 81 -0.92 -1.44 -20.06
C LYS A 81 -1.02 -2.92 -19.70
N ASN A 82 -2.16 -3.54 -20.01
CA ASN A 82 -2.46 -4.96 -19.71
C ASN A 82 -2.43 -5.28 -18.20
N HIS A 83 -2.75 -4.33 -17.36
CA HIS A 83 -2.89 -4.54 -15.92
C HIS A 83 -4.36 -4.45 -15.53
N PHE A 84 -4.84 -5.40 -14.75
CA PHE A 84 -6.27 -5.53 -14.38
C PHE A 84 -6.93 -4.21 -13.96
N THR A 85 -6.33 -3.46 -13.04
CA THR A 85 -6.92 -2.20 -12.55
C THR A 85 -6.95 -1.11 -13.63
N SER A 86 -5.98 -1.11 -14.55
CA SER A 86 -5.94 -0.16 -15.66
C SER A 86 -6.96 -0.53 -16.74
N ASP A 87 -7.16 -1.81 -16.96
CA ASP A 87 -8.13 -2.31 -17.93
C ASP A 87 -9.57 -2.03 -17.47
N GLU A 88 -9.87 -2.22 -16.17
CA GLU A 88 -11.16 -1.83 -15.58
C GLU A 88 -11.42 -0.33 -15.67
N ARG A 89 -10.42 0.51 -15.40
CA ARG A 89 -10.52 1.97 -15.54
C ARG A 89 -10.77 2.38 -16.98
N LEU A 90 -10.03 1.77 -17.93
CA LEU A 90 -10.25 2.01 -19.36
C LEU A 90 -11.66 1.57 -19.77
N ALA A 91 -12.13 0.40 -19.31
CA ALA A 91 -13.48 -0.06 -19.58
C ALA A 91 -14.55 0.94 -19.12
N GLY A 92 -14.38 1.53 -17.91
CA GLY A 92 -15.27 2.58 -17.42
C GLY A 92 -15.29 3.84 -18.30
N PHE A 93 -14.13 4.26 -18.79
CA PHE A 93 -14.05 5.37 -19.75
C PHE A 93 -14.79 5.06 -21.06
N LEU A 94 -14.55 3.87 -21.62
CA LEU A 94 -15.20 3.41 -22.85
C LEU A 94 -16.71 3.24 -22.69
N ASP A 95 -17.18 2.76 -21.55
CA ASP A 95 -18.62 2.64 -21.26
C ASP A 95 -19.30 4.00 -21.23
N ALA A 96 -18.68 5.00 -20.61
CA ALA A 96 -19.20 6.37 -20.60
C ALA A 96 -19.27 6.97 -22.02
N LEU A 97 -18.23 6.81 -22.84
CA LEU A 97 -18.27 7.25 -24.24
C LEU A 97 -19.40 6.59 -25.02
N LYS A 98 -19.54 5.27 -24.85
CA LYS A 98 -20.56 4.47 -25.53
C LYS A 98 -21.97 4.89 -25.12
N SER A 99 -22.24 5.10 -23.84
CA SER A 99 -23.57 5.50 -23.33
C SER A 99 -24.01 6.85 -23.87
N HIS A 100 -23.05 7.72 -24.20
CA HIS A 100 -23.29 9.05 -24.79
C HIS A 100 -23.11 9.12 -26.30
N ASN A 101 -22.98 7.99 -26.99
CA ASN A 101 -22.74 7.90 -28.43
C ASN A 101 -21.55 8.75 -28.89
N ILE A 102 -20.47 8.78 -28.12
CA ILE A 102 -19.20 9.41 -28.48
C ILE A 102 -18.31 8.35 -29.14
N PRO A 103 -17.77 8.64 -30.35
CA PRO A 103 -16.86 7.70 -31.01
C PRO A 103 -15.60 7.41 -30.16
N ILE A 104 -15.22 6.14 -30.13
CA ILE A 104 -13.98 5.72 -29.47
C ILE A 104 -12.84 5.90 -30.46
N GLU A 105 -11.89 6.77 -30.13
CA GLU A 105 -10.68 7.01 -30.90
C GLU A 105 -9.47 6.40 -30.19
N PRO A 106 -8.92 5.25 -30.65
CA PRO A 106 -7.77 4.60 -30.00
C PRO A 106 -6.54 5.50 -29.87
N SER A 107 -6.38 6.47 -30.75
CA SER A 107 -5.30 7.47 -30.72
C SER A 107 -5.37 8.43 -29.54
N ARG A 108 -6.50 8.46 -28.79
CA ARG A 108 -6.71 9.28 -27.61
C ARG A 108 -6.56 8.51 -26.30
N ILE A 109 -6.07 7.27 -26.37
CA ILE A 109 -5.82 6.41 -25.20
C ILE A 109 -4.31 6.30 -25.01
N TYR A 110 -3.84 6.81 -23.87
CA TYR A 110 -2.43 6.88 -23.48
C TYR A 110 -2.20 6.13 -22.18
N TYR A 111 -0.94 5.82 -21.85
CA TYR A 111 -0.57 5.09 -20.63
C TYR A 111 0.61 5.76 -19.93
N GLY A 112 0.40 6.24 -18.70
CA GLY A 112 1.36 6.97 -17.87
C GLY A 112 1.93 6.16 -16.70
N ASN A 113 1.69 4.84 -16.67
CA ASN A 113 2.25 3.90 -15.69
C ASN A 113 2.02 4.31 -14.22
N LEU A 114 0.97 5.10 -13.94
CA LEU A 114 0.60 5.64 -12.62
C LEU A 114 1.61 6.62 -11.99
N TRP A 115 2.64 7.06 -12.72
CA TRP A 115 3.70 7.94 -12.22
C TRP A 115 3.75 9.29 -12.95
N SER A 116 4.29 10.31 -12.26
CA SER A 116 4.37 11.69 -12.78
C SER A 116 5.21 11.79 -14.04
N THR A 117 6.42 11.24 -14.05
CA THR A 117 7.34 11.38 -15.20
C THR A 117 6.79 10.74 -16.48
N PRO A 118 6.29 9.49 -16.48
CA PRO A 118 5.62 8.95 -17.66
C PRO A 118 4.37 9.73 -18.07
N ALA A 119 3.61 10.28 -17.14
CA ALA A 119 2.43 11.09 -17.46
C ALA A 119 2.82 12.38 -18.23
N ILE A 120 3.88 13.06 -17.80
CA ILE A 120 4.44 14.24 -18.50
C ILE A 120 4.82 13.87 -19.93
N GLN A 121 5.53 12.75 -20.14
CA GLN A 121 5.92 12.28 -21.48
C GLN A 121 4.69 12.00 -22.35
N GLN A 122 3.59 11.50 -21.79
CA GLN A 122 2.36 11.29 -22.56
C GLN A 122 1.68 12.61 -22.94
N VAL A 123 1.74 13.66 -22.10
CA VAL A 123 1.23 14.98 -22.48
C VAL A 123 2.05 15.57 -23.63
N GLU A 124 3.37 15.41 -23.61
CA GLU A 124 4.25 15.81 -24.72
C GLU A 124 3.86 15.09 -26.01
N LYS A 125 3.64 13.79 -25.92
CA LYS A 125 3.16 12.99 -27.04
C LYS A 125 1.77 13.42 -27.52
N MET A 126 0.82 13.70 -26.61
CA MET A 126 -0.50 14.23 -26.98
C MET A 126 -0.37 15.54 -27.78
N ASN A 127 0.59 16.39 -27.39
CA ASN A 127 0.88 17.64 -28.11
C ASN A 127 1.45 17.38 -29.50
N GLU A 128 2.41 16.47 -29.64
CA GLU A 128 3.00 16.06 -30.90
C GLU A 128 1.98 15.44 -31.85
N ASP A 129 1.08 14.58 -31.30
CA ASP A 129 0.01 13.92 -32.04
C ASP A 129 -1.15 14.89 -32.42
N GLY A 130 -1.13 16.14 -31.93
CA GLY A 130 -2.21 17.11 -32.10
C GLY A 130 -3.46 16.78 -31.31
N ASN A 131 -3.38 15.94 -30.27
CA ASN A 131 -4.50 15.46 -29.48
C ASN A 131 -4.78 16.31 -28.21
N LEU A 132 -4.07 17.44 -28.01
CA LEU A 132 -4.43 18.44 -26.99
C LEU A 132 -5.58 19.36 -27.43
N ASP A 133 -6.20 19.09 -28.56
CA ASP A 133 -7.45 19.65 -29.03
C ASP A 133 -8.69 19.06 -28.30
N CYS A 134 -8.49 18.44 -27.13
CA CYS A 134 -9.52 17.85 -26.30
C CYS A 134 -10.06 18.83 -25.26
N GLY A 135 -11.32 18.64 -24.81
CA GLY A 135 -11.87 19.41 -23.70
C GLY A 135 -11.54 18.85 -22.33
N ALA A 136 -11.08 17.60 -22.24
CA ALA A 136 -10.66 17.01 -20.97
C ALA A 136 -9.66 15.86 -21.13
N ILE A 137 -8.85 15.66 -20.07
CA ILE A 137 -8.00 14.49 -19.88
C ILE A 137 -8.45 13.77 -18.61
N VAL A 138 -8.89 12.51 -18.77
CA VAL A 138 -9.27 11.62 -17.67
C VAL A 138 -8.07 10.78 -17.28
N CYS A 139 -7.49 11.04 -16.11
CA CYS A 139 -6.31 10.34 -15.61
C CYS A 139 -6.71 9.19 -14.69
N ALA A 140 -5.98 8.08 -14.75
CA ALA A 140 -6.24 6.90 -13.95
C ALA A 140 -5.87 7.07 -12.46
N ASN A 141 -5.09 8.11 -12.08
CA ASN A 141 -4.88 8.50 -10.69
C ASN A 141 -4.55 9.99 -10.54
N ASP A 142 -4.53 10.48 -9.29
CA ASP A 142 -4.28 11.89 -8.97
C ASP A 142 -2.83 12.31 -9.19
N THR A 143 -1.88 11.41 -8.99
CA THR A 143 -0.45 11.66 -9.23
C THR A 143 -0.20 12.02 -10.69
N MET A 144 -0.81 11.28 -11.62
CA MET A 144 -0.74 11.61 -13.05
C MET A 144 -1.52 12.89 -13.36
N ALA A 145 -2.70 13.07 -12.76
CA ALA A 145 -3.51 14.27 -12.98
C ALA A 145 -2.75 15.55 -12.59
N SER A 146 -2.09 15.56 -11.43
CA SER A 146 -1.23 16.66 -11.00
C SER A 146 -0.10 16.95 -12.00
N ALA A 147 0.58 15.88 -12.46
CA ALA A 147 1.67 16.01 -13.43
C ALA A 147 1.19 16.54 -14.80
N VAL A 148 0.02 16.08 -15.25
CA VAL A 148 -0.67 16.57 -16.46
C VAL A 148 -0.97 18.06 -16.35
N MET A 149 -1.53 18.51 -15.20
CA MET A 149 -1.86 19.92 -14.99
C MET A 149 -0.60 20.80 -15.03
N ILE A 150 0.48 20.37 -14.38
CA ILE A 150 1.76 21.10 -14.42
C ILE A 150 2.23 21.22 -15.87
N LYS A 151 2.25 20.12 -16.62
CA LYS A 151 2.75 20.12 -18.00
C LYS A 151 1.87 20.94 -18.95
N LEU A 152 0.55 20.86 -18.82
CA LEU A 152 -0.37 21.70 -19.61
C LEU A 152 -0.16 23.19 -19.33
N SER A 153 0.09 23.57 -18.06
CA SER A 153 0.43 24.95 -17.69
C SER A 153 1.74 25.41 -18.33
N GLU A 154 2.78 24.55 -18.35
CA GLU A 154 4.04 24.85 -19.05
C GLU A 154 3.85 25.07 -20.56
N LEU A 155 2.92 24.34 -21.18
CA LEU A 155 2.56 24.47 -22.58
C LEU A 155 1.63 25.65 -22.87
N GLY A 156 1.18 26.38 -21.83
CA GLY A 156 0.36 27.59 -21.95
C GLY A 156 -1.14 27.35 -22.05
N PHE A 157 -1.63 26.15 -21.77
CA PHE A 157 -3.07 25.87 -21.74
C PHE A 157 -3.74 26.45 -20.49
N ASP A 158 -4.94 27.02 -20.65
CA ASP A 158 -5.80 27.41 -19.53
C ASP A 158 -6.55 26.22 -18.95
N MET A 159 -6.35 25.96 -17.68
CA MET A 159 -7.05 24.90 -16.96
C MET A 159 -7.92 25.49 -15.84
N PRO A 160 -9.15 25.12 -15.77
CA PRO A 160 -9.93 24.20 -16.63
C PRO A 160 -10.62 24.89 -17.82
N GLY A 161 -10.13 26.05 -18.24
CA GLY A 161 -10.75 26.86 -19.30
C GLY A 161 -10.80 26.16 -20.65
N GLU A 162 -9.68 25.65 -21.09
CA GLU A 162 -9.52 24.93 -22.35
C GLU A 162 -9.57 23.44 -22.14
N ILE A 163 -8.82 22.92 -21.14
CA ILE A 163 -8.73 21.49 -20.85
C ILE A 163 -9.04 21.25 -19.37
N ALA A 164 -10.09 20.50 -19.07
CA ALA A 164 -10.36 19.98 -17.75
C ALA A 164 -9.48 18.74 -17.48
N VAL A 165 -9.05 18.56 -16.22
CA VAL A 165 -8.27 17.38 -15.81
C VAL A 165 -8.95 16.71 -14.63
N THR A 166 -9.07 15.39 -14.66
CA THR A 166 -9.64 14.62 -13.56
C THR A 166 -8.72 13.47 -13.16
N GLY A 167 -8.80 13.07 -11.90
CA GLY A 167 -8.00 12.01 -11.33
C GLY A 167 -8.83 10.93 -10.64
N MET A 168 -8.15 10.08 -9.87
CA MET A 168 -8.70 9.02 -9.04
C MET A 168 -7.77 8.81 -7.85
N ASP A 169 -8.30 8.35 -6.73
CA ASP A 169 -7.73 7.99 -5.43
C ASP A 169 -8.07 9.01 -4.34
N CYS A 170 -8.28 10.29 -4.67
CA CYS A 170 -8.50 11.39 -3.73
C CYS A 170 -7.36 11.52 -2.71
N THR A 171 -6.15 11.68 -3.23
CA THR A 171 -4.98 11.96 -2.39
C THR A 171 -5.13 13.31 -1.68
N ASP A 172 -4.42 13.49 -0.56
CA ASP A 172 -4.51 14.73 0.20
C ASP A 172 -4.06 15.95 -0.63
N GLU A 173 -3.07 15.77 -1.52
CA GLU A 173 -2.58 16.81 -2.44
C GLU A 173 -3.61 17.17 -3.51
N ALA A 174 -4.44 16.22 -3.92
CA ALA A 174 -5.48 16.43 -4.93
C ALA A 174 -6.75 17.05 -4.37
N SER A 175 -6.96 16.92 -3.06
CA SER A 175 -8.21 17.31 -2.39
C SER A 175 -8.55 18.80 -2.60
N GLY A 176 -9.75 19.06 -3.11
CA GLY A 176 -10.22 20.41 -3.45
C GLY A 176 -9.65 21.01 -4.72
N TYR A 177 -8.53 20.49 -5.23
CA TYR A 177 -7.87 20.98 -6.43
C TYR A 177 -8.23 20.15 -7.66
N ILE A 178 -8.13 18.83 -7.57
CA ILE A 178 -8.47 17.90 -8.64
C ILE A 178 -9.86 17.31 -8.39
N THR A 179 -10.70 17.30 -9.44
CA THR A 179 -11.91 16.47 -9.42
C THR A 179 -11.50 15.01 -9.54
N THR A 180 -11.82 14.21 -8.52
CA THR A 180 -11.30 12.86 -8.37
C THR A 180 -12.34 11.89 -7.87
N ALA A 181 -12.23 10.60 -8.21
CA ALA A 181 -13.05 9.55 -7.64
C ALA A 181 -12.33 8.96 -6.41
N LYS A 182 -12.98 9.06 -5.25
CA LYS A 182 -12.45 8.57 -3.99
C LYS A 182 -12.63 7.07 -3.86
N ILE A 183 -11.52 6.37 -3.56
CA ILE A 183 -11.57 5.01 -3.02
C ILE A 183 -11.91 5.12 -1.53
N LEU A 184 -13.04 4.54 -1.11
CA LEU A 184 -13.45 4.54 0.29
C LEU A 184 -12.70 3.43 1.06
N ALA A 185 -11.41 3.64 1.32
CA ALA A 185 -10.54 2.67 1.98
C ALA A 185 -11.01 2.33 3.41
N ASP A 186 -11.58 3.31 4.12
CA ASP A 186 -12.23 3.14 5.41
C ASP A 186 -13.40 2.15 5.34
N LYS A 187 -14.27 2.27 4.34
CA LYS A 187 -15.36 1.33 4.11
C LYS A 187 -14.87 -0.05 3.67
N ALA A 188 -13.82 -0.11 2.87
CA ALA A 188 -13.20 -1.38 2.50
C ALA A 188 -12.65 -2.09 3.74
N GLY A 189 -11.99 -1.36 4.65
CA GLY A 189 -11.52 -1.90 5.92
C GLY A 189 -12.65 -2.36 6.86
N GLU A 190 -13.75 -1.58 6.95
CA GLU A 190 -14.94 -1.94 7.72
C GLU A 190 -15.58 -3.23 7.18
N GLU A 191 -15.76 -3.32 5.86
CA GLU A 191 -16.33 -4.50 5.23
C GLU A 191 -15.41 -5.72 5.36
N ALA A 192 -14.09 -5.54 5.25
CA ALA A 192 -13.11 -6.58 5.54
C ALA A 192 -13.27 -7.13 6.96
N ALA A 193 -13.35 -6.25 7.94
CA ALA A 193 -13.55 -6.63 9.33
C ALA A 193 -14.89 -7.37 9.55
N ASN A 194 -15.96 -6.94 8.88
CA ASN A 194 -17.26 -7.59 8.91
C ASN A 194 -17.21 -9.00 8.31
N ILE A 195 -16.54 -9.18 7.18
CA ILE A 195 -16.35 -10.50 6.55
C ILE A 195 -15.58 -11.42 7.50
N VAL A 196 -14.46 -10.95 8.05
CA VAL A 196 -13.65 -11.70 9.02
C VAL A 196 -14.48 -12.08 10.26
N ALA A 197 -15.22 -11.14 10.85
CA ALA A 197 -16.07 -11.38 11.99
C ALA A 197 -17.20 -12.40 11.69
N ASN A 198 -17.80 -12.35 10.52
CA ASN A 198 -18.81 -13.31 10.10
C ASN A 198 -18.24 -14.73 9.96
N LEU A 199 -17.07 -14.87 9.36
CA LEU A 199 -16.40 -16.16 9.20
C LEU A 199 -15.95 -16.76 10.54
N LEU A 200 -15.30 -15.95 11.38
CA LEU A 200 -14.67 -16.45 12.61
C LEU A 200 -15.61 -16.54 13.79
N LEU A 201 -16.49 -15.56 13.99
CA LEU A 201 -17.28 -15.42 15.22
C LEU A 201 -18.72 -15.88 15.04
N ARG A 202 -19.30 -15.67 13.86
CA ARG A 202 -20.73 -15.90 13.63
C ARG A 202 -21.02 -17.16 12.80
N GLY A 203 -20.00 -17.81 12.25
CA GLY A 203 -20.14 -18.99 11.41
C GLY A 203 -20.97 -18.75 10.15
N LYS A 204 -21.10 -17.48 9.71
CA LYS A 204 -21.84 -17.09 8.52
C LYS A 204 -20.88 -16.98 7.33
N LYS A 205 -21.25 -17.62 6.22
CA LYS A 205 -20.51 -17.43 4.96
C LYS A 205 -20.94 -16.09 4.33
N PRO A 206 -20.03 -15.11 4.20
CA PRO A 206 -20.31 -13.86 3.49
C PRO A 206 -20.43 -14.09 1.98
N ALA A 207 -20.85 -13.07 1.24
CA ALA A 207 -20.74 -13.07 -0.21
C ALA A 207 -19.27 -13.19 -0.62
N LYS A 208 -18.98 -13.90 -1.71
CA LYS A 208 -17.61 -14.09 -2.21
C LYS A 208 -16.97 -12.79 -2.68
N LEU A 209 -17.77 -11.82 -3.11
CA LEU A 209 -17.34 -10.53 -3.62
C LEU A 209 -18.14 -9.41 -2.95
N GLY A 210 -17.44 -8.48 -2.31
CA GLY A 210 -17.95 -7.20 -1.86
C GLY A 210 -17.45 -6.08 -2.78
N ILE A 211 -18.37 -5.26 -3.30
CA ILE A 211 -18.02 -4.10 -4.14
C ILE A 211 -18.19 -2.83 -3.32
N ILE A 212 -17.14 -2.01 -3.26
CA ILE A 212 -17.18 -0.72 -2.59
C ILE A 212 -17.59 0.35 -3.61
N PRO A 213 -18.75 1.00 -3.42
CA PRO A 213 -19.23 2.00 -4.36
C PRO A 213 -18.31 3.23 -4.40
N PRO A 214 -18.17 3.87 -5.57
CA PRO A 214 -17.37 5.08 -5.71
C PRO A 214 -18.07 6.31 -5.13
N ASN A 215 -17.27 7.35 -4.86
CA ASN A 215 -17.72 8.71 -4.58
C ASN A 215 -16.87 9.71 -5.35
N ILE A 216 -17.47 10.77 -5.91
CA ILE A 216 -16.74 11.84 -6.59
C ILE A 216 -16.55 13.01 -5.64
N ILE A 217 -15.34 13.48 -5.53
CA ILE A 217 -14.96 14.72 -4.87
C ILE A 217 -14.67 15.75 -5.95
N TYR A 218 -15.41 16.84 -5.94
CA TYR A 218 -15.28 17.90 -6.94
C TYR A 218 -14.16 18.86 -6.55
N GLY A 219 -13.32 19.20 -7.54
CA GLY A 219 -12.25 20.16 -7.43
C GLY A 219 -12.38 21.29 -8.46
N ILE A 220 -11.44 22.21 -8.44
CA ILE A 220 -11.39 23.32 -9.40
C ILE A 220 -11.00 22.88 -10.80
N SER A 221 -10.36 21.73 -10.96
CA SER A 221 -9.81 21.24 -12.24
C SER A 221 -10.87 20.95 -13.32
N CYS A 222 -12.15 20.97 -12.97
CA CYS A 222 -13.29 20.93 -13.90
C CYS A 222 -14.32 22.05 -13.67
N ARG A 223 -14.01 23.08 -12.88
CA ARG A 223 -14.89 24.22 -12.50
C ARG A 223 -16.11 23.85 -11.67
N CYS A 224 -16.14 22.72 -11.00
CA CYS A 224 -17.27 22.32 -10.15
C CYS A 224 -17.19 22.86 -8.72
N THR A 225 -15.99 23.23 -8.28
CA THR A 225 -15.74 23.93 -7.01
C THR A 225 -15.31 25.36 -7.33
N ASN A 226 -15.75 26.33 -6.52
CA ASN A 226 -15.30 27.68 -6.72
C ASN A 226 -13.83 27.86 -6.25
N MET A 227 -13.14 28.83 -6.87
CA MET A 227 -11.73 29.08 -6.54
C MET A 227 -11.52 29.48 -5.09
N GLN A 228 -12.46 30.19 -4.46
CA GLN A 228 -12.35 30.62 -3.07
C GLN A 228 -12.35 29.43 -2.11
N ASP A 229 -13.23 28.45 -2.31
CA ASP A 229 -13.26 27.24 -1.47
C ASP A 229 -11.94 26.45 -1.57
N ALA A 230 -11.34 26.40 -2.77
CA ALA A 230 -10.03 25.79 -2.96
C ALA A 230 -8.90 26.58 -2.29
N ILE A 231 -8.93 27.91 -2.39
CA ILE A 231 -7.95 28.80 -1.73
C ILE A 231 -8.03 28.65 -0.21
N ASP A 232 -9.23 28.54 0.36
CA ASP A 232 -9.44 28.39 1.79
C ASP A 232 -8.89 27.06 2.36
N LEU A 233 -8.78 26.04 1.50
CA LEU A 233 -8.15 24.74 1.84
C LEU A 233 -6.62 24.79 1.82
N LEU A 234 -6.00 25.65 1.00
CA LEU A 234 -4.56 25.71 0.80
C LEU A 234 -3.73 25.86 2.09
N PRO A 235 -4.11 26.71 3.06
CA PRO A 235 -3.34 26.86 4.30
C PRO A 235 -3.25 25.55 5.09
N LYS A 236 -4.36 24.79 5.15
CA LYS A 236 -4.41 23.50 5.83
C LYS A 236 -3.57 22.47 5.07
N GLN A 237 -3.78 22.33 3.77
CA GLN A 237 -3.00 21.40 2.93
C GLN A 237 -1.50 21.68 3.00
N ARG A 238 -1.11 22.96 2.96
CA ARG A 238 0.29 23.36 3.10
C ARG A 238 0.85 23.00 4.47
N HIS A 239 0.04 23.16 5.53
CA HIS A 239 0.45 22.79 6.88
C HIS A 239 0.63 21.27 6.97
N ASP A 240 -0.34 20.49 6.50
CA ASP A 240 -0.32 19.03 6.53
C ASP A 240 0.89 18.50 5.73
N LEU A 241 1.14 19.03 4.53
CA LEU A 241 2.30 18.70 3.71
C LEU A 241 3.63 19.09 4.40
N PHE A 242 3.67 20.24 5.08
CA PHE A 242 4.86 20.66 5.82
C PHE A 242 5.14 19.70 6.99
N GLU A 243 4.13 19.30 7.74
CA GLU A 243 4.24 18.32 8.82
C GLU A 243 4.72 16.97 8.27
N GLU A 244 4.16 16.51 7.16
CA GLU A 244 4.57 15.27 6.52
C GLU A 244 6.03 15.31 6.03
N LEU A 245 6.43 16.39 5.35
CA LEU A 245 7.82 16.60 4.93
C LEU A 245 8.78 16.71 6.11
N TYR A 246 8.36 17.40 7.18
CA TYR A 246 9.14 17.52 8.40
C TYR A 246 9.32 16.17 9.08
N ASP A 247 8.26 15.40 9.22
CA ASP A 247 8.28 14.07 9.79
C ASP A 247 9.11 13.10 8.93
N THR A 248 8.95 13.13 7.61
CA THR A 248 9.73 12.33 6.67
C THR A 248 11.22 12.65 6.77
N ARG A 249 11.58 13.93 6.82
CA ARG A 249 12.97 14.38 6.95
C ARG A 249 13.58 13.99 8.30
N ARG A 250 12.86 14.25 9.39
CA ARG A 250 13.25 13.85 10.75
C ARG A 250 13.44 12.35 10.86
N PHE A 251 12.60 11.61 10.15
CA PHE A 251 12.61 10.18 10.09
C PHE A 251 13.80 9.63 9.29
N SER A 252 14.08 10.20 8.11
CA SER A 252 15.25 9.84 7.29
C SER A 252 16.55 10.05 8.05
N LEU A 253 16.67 11.15 8.80
CA LEU A 253 17.84 11.42 9.63
C LEU A 253 18.00 10.39 10.77
N ARG A 254 16.90 9.98 11.39
CA ARG A 254 16.91 8.93 12.43
C ARG A 254 17.27 7.56 11.85
N THR A 255 16.73 7.23 10.68
CA THR A 255 17.06 5.99 9.98
C THR A 255 18.55 5.92 9.65
N ALA A 256 19.11 7.01 9.12
CA ALA A 256 20.55 7.08 8.85
C ALA A 256 21.40 6.90 10.13
N ALA A 257 20.96 7.48 11.25
CA ALA A 257 21.63 7.30 12.54
C ALA A 257 21.57 5.84 13.02
N ILE A 258 20.41 5.18 12.86
CA ILE A 258 20.25 3.76 13.19
C ILE A 258 21.17 2.89 12.35
N VAL A 259 21.19 3.08 11.04
CA VAL A 259 22.07 2.33 10.12
C VAL A 259 23.54 2.54 10.52
N GLN A 260 23.92 3.75 10.89
CA GLN A 260 25.28 4.04 11.33
C GLN A 260 25.60 3.40 12.71
N GLU A 261 24.66 3.41 13.66
CA GLU A 261 24.81 2.72 14.95
C GLU A 261 24.95 1.21 14.74
N LEU A 262 24.14 0.63 13.85
CA LEU A 262 24.19 -0.80 13.50
C LEU A 262 25.52 -1.19 12.82
N ALA A 263 26.01 -0.37 11.90
CA ALA A 263 27.30 -0.60 11.23
C ALA A 263 28.51 -0.59 12.19
N ASN A 264 28.34 -0.04 13.40
CA ASN A 264 29.37 -0.06 14.44
C ASN A 264 29.22 -1.23 15.43
N CYS A 265 28.19 -2.05 15.30
CA CYS A 265 28.00 -3.23 16.14
C CYS A 265 28.94 -4.34 15.71
N SER A 266 29.54 -5.02 16.67
CA SER A 266 30.45 -6.14 16.41
C SER A 266 29.77 -7.49 16.56
N THR A 267 28.59 -7.52 17.18
CA THR A 267 27.85 -8.75 17.44
C THR A 267 26.35 -8.52 17.16
N PHE A 268 25.67 -9.59 16.85
CA PHE A 268 24.22 -9.58 16.67
C PHE A 268 23.46 -9.12 17.93
N ASP A 269 23.96 -9.50 19.09
CA ASP A 269 23.43 -9.08 20.40
C ASP A 269 23.50 -7.57 20.61
N ASP A 270 24.63 -6.95 20.22
CA ASP A 270 24.78 -5.48 20.29
C ASP A 270 23.81 -4.80 19.32
N ALA A 271 23.68 -5.33 18.11
CA ALA A 271 22.75 -4.82 17.11
C ALA A 271 21.29 -4.89 17.60
N SER A 272 20.89 -6.04 18.14
CA SER A 272 19.53 -6.26 18.66
C SER A 272 19.19 -5.32 19.80
N ARG A 273 20.10 -5.10 20.73
CA ARG A 273 19.93 -4.14 21.83
C ARG A 273 19.81 -2.71 21.34
N ASN A 274 20.64 -2.31 20.40
CA ASN A 274 20.63 -0.97 19.83
C ASN A 274 19.33 -0.69 19.05
N ILE A 275 18.88 -1.64 18.21
CA ILE A 275 17.61 -1.53 17.49
C ILE A 275 16.45 -1.39 18.47
N SER A 276 16.39 -2.26 19.46
CA SER A 276 15.31 -2.26 20.44
C SER A 276 15.27 -0.96 21.25
N ALA A 277 16.43 -0.46 21.68
CA ALA A 277 16.53 0.84 22.36
C ALA A 277 16.08 1.99 21.45
N THR A 278 16.40 1.92 20.17
CA THR A 278 16.03 2.95 19.20
C THR A 278 14.55 2.89 18.85
N LEU A 279 13.98 1.71 18.64
CA LEU A 279 12.53 1.54 18.45
C LEU A 279 11.74 2.09 19.62
N SER A 280 12.21 1.90 20.86
CA SER A 280 11.57 2.48 22.04
C SER A 280 11.55 4.01 22.05
N ARG A 281 12.54 4.65 21.41
CA ARG A 281 12.63 6.11 21.26
C ARG A 281 11.79 6.65 20.10
N ILE A 282 11.44 5.80 19.12
CA ILE A 282 10.69 6.17 17.92
C ILE A 282 9.19 5.89 18.06
N TRP A 283 8.63 5.92 19.26
CA TRP A 283 7.19 5.80 19.48
C TRP A 283 6.61 4.39 19.45
N CYS A 284 7.42 3.34 19.31
CA CYS A 284 6.94 1.97 19.50
C CYS A 284 6.82 1.66 20.99
N ASN A 285 5.59 1.60 21.52
CA ASN A 285 5.39 1.21 22.91
C ASN A 285 5.75 -0.26 23.13
N ASN A 286 5.48 -1.11 22.14
CA ASN A 286 5.81 -2.52 22.18
C ASN A 286 6.49 -2.92 20.87
N SER A 287 7.61 -3.61 20.97
CA SER A 287 8.35 -4.19 19.86
C SER A 287 9.02 -5.48 20.25
N TRP A 288 9.21 -6.37 19.29
CA TRP A 288 9.81 -7.69 19.47
C TRP A 288 10.73 -7.98 18.29
N ILE A 289 11.92 -8.51 18.57
CA ILE A 289 12.80 -9.11 17.59
C ILE A 289 12.85 -10.60 17.89
N CYS A 290 12.30 -11.39 16.97
CA CYS A 290 12.18 -12.83 17.11
C CYS A 290 12.99 -13.51 16.02
N ILE A 291 13.90 -14.39 16.42
CA ILE A 291 14.81 -15.12 15.51
C ILE A 291 14.55 -16.61 15.67
N CYS A 292 14.71 -17.36 14.60
CA CYS A 292 14.64 -18.83 14.61
C CYS A 292 15.68 -19.39 15.59
N LYS A 293 15.25 -20.29 16.48
CA LYS A 293 16.10 -20.83 17.53
C LYS A 293 17.28 -21.62 16.94
N ASP A 294 17.05 -22.42 15.94
CA ASP A 294 18.07 -23.22 15.26
C ASP A 294 19.15 -22.37 14.60
N PHE A 295 18.79 -21.20 14.05
CA PHE A 295 19.77 -20.23 13.56
C PHE A 295 20.63 -19.67 14.71
N MET A 296 19.99 -19.28 15.83
CA MET A 296 20.72 -18.74 17.00
C MET A 296 21.64 -19.74 17.67
N GLU A 297 21.34 -21.02 17.59
CA GLU A 297 22.18 -22.12 18.12
C GLU A 297 23.24 -22.59 17.12
N SER A 298 23.16 -22.17 15.87
CA SER A 298 24.18 -22.47 14.85
C SER A 298 25.46 -21.66 15.07
N SER A 299 26.60 -22.18 14.60
CA SER A 299 27.87 -21.44 14.62
C SER A 299 27.88 -20.26 13.65
N LEU A 300 26.80 -20.10 12.85
CA LEU A 300 26.71 -19.15 11.74
C LEU A 300 26.37 -17.73 12.18
N VAL A 301 26.00 -17.50 13.43
CA VAL A 301 25.59 -16.17 13.96
C VAL A 301 26.70 -15.10 13.84
N ASN A 302 27.93 -15.51 13.62
CA ASN A 302 29.11 -14.61 13.47
C ASN A 302 29.86 -14.84 12.16
N ASP A 303 29.31 -15.63 11.23
CA ASP A 303 29.94 -15.93 9.96
C ASP A 303 29.61 -14.88 8.88
N SER A 304 30.33 -14.91 7.78
CA SER A 304 30.02 -14.03 6.64
C SER A 304 28.69 -14.38 6.00
N ILE A 305 28.08 -13.43 5.29
CA ILE A 305 26.80 -13.64 4.58
C ILE A 305 26.89 -14.84 3.63
N ASP A 306 28.01 -15.03 2.96
CA ASP A 306 28.21 -16.13 2.02
C ASP A 306 28.26 -17.49 2.74
N ASP A 307 28.89 -17.57 3.93
CA ASP A 307 28.92 -18.77 4.75
C ASP A 307 27.57 -19.12 5.34
N ILE A 308 26.77 -18.11 5.70
CA ILE A 308 25.39 -18.29 6.17
C ILE A 308 24.52 -18.85 5.05
N GLU A 309 24.73 -18.39 3.82
CA GLU A 309 23.92 -18.81 2.67
C GLU A 309 24.07 -20.30 2.34
N ASP A 310 25.29 -20.81 2.42
CA ASP A 310 25.60 -22.21 2.08
C ASP A 310 25.28 -23.21 3.21
N ASN A 311 25.27 -22.76 4.46
CA ASN A 311 25.23 -23.65 5.64
C ASN A 311 24.06 -23.36 6.60
N CYS A 312 23.26 -22.31 6.39
CA CYS A 312 22.12 -21.98 7.25
C CYS A 312 21.05 -23.09 7.21
N PRO A 313 20.45 -23.46 8.35
CA PRO A 313 19.22 -24.25 8.34
C PRO A 313 18.17 -23.45 7.54
N VAL A 314 17.88 -23.95 6.33
CA VAL A 314 17.11 -23.20 5.33
C VAL A 314 15.62 -23.29 5.63
N HIS A 315 15.03 -22.16 5.99
CA HIS A 315 13.58 -22.02 6.12
C HIS A 315 13.01 -21.21 4.95
N ILE A 316 13.11 -21.76 3.71
CA ILE A 316 12.64 -21.10 2.48
C ILE A 316 11.13 -20.82 2.51
N HIS A 317 10.36 -21.59 3.29
CA HIS A 317 8.90 -21.54 3.28
C HIS A 317 8.27 -21.37 4.68
N GLY A 318 8.94 -20.71 5.59
CA GLY A 318 8.40 -20.47 6.92
C GLY A 318 9.48 -20.21 7.96
N TYR A 319 9.13 -20.50 9.20
CA TYR A 319 10.02 -20.37 10.35
C TYR A 319 10.17 -21.75 11.00
N CYS A 320 11.22 -21.94 11.82
CA CYS A 320 11.36 -23.12 12.64
C CYS A 320 10.22 -23.24 13.67
N ASP A 321 10.09 -24.39 14.35
CA ASP A 321 9.02 -24.65 15.31
C ASP A 321 9.10 -23.79 16.58
N THR A 322 10.30 -23.31 16.94
CA THR A 322 10.58 -22.52 18.13
C THR A 322 11.31 -21.24 17.78
N MET A 323 10.80 -20.12 18.23
CA MET A 323 11.44 -18.80 18.07
C MET A 323 12.07 -18.37 19.40
N LYS A 324 13.15 -17.61 19.30
CA LYS A 324 13.74 -16.90 20.43
C LYS A 324 13.48 -15.40 20.26
N CYS A 325 12.76 -14.80 21.19
CA CYS A 325 12.63 -13.34 21.28
C CYS A 325 13.88 -12.80 21.98
N ILE A 326 14.78 -12.24 21.19
CA ILE A 326 16.08 -11.74 21.66
C ILE A 326 16.04 -10.30 22.16
N ALA A 327 15.05 -9.54 21.71
CA ALA A 327 14.81 -8.20 22.17
C ALA A 327 13.32 -7.91 22.24
N ARG A 328 12.86 -7.52 23.41
CA ARG A 328 11.47 -7.19 23.69
C ARG A 328 11.37 -5.89 24.45
N TYR A 329 10.50 -5.01 23.98
CA TYR A 329 10.08 -3.82 24.71
C TYR A 329 8.57 -3.90 24.94
N ALA A 330 8.14 -3.76 26.19
CA ALA A 330 6.75 -3.64 26.58
C ALA A 330 6.58 -2.34 27.35
N ASP A 331 5.67 -1.48 26.92
CA ASP A 331 5.45 -0.15 27.47
C ASP A 331 6.76 0.68 27.60
N ARG A 332 7.59 0.60 26.59
CA ARG A 332 8.92 1.25 26.48
C ARG A 332 9.96 0.75 27.52
N LYS A 333 9.74 -0.39 28.13
CA LYS A 333 10.68 -0.99 29.05
C LYS A 333 11.26 -2.29 28.47
N PRO A 334 12.57 -2.52 28.56
CA PRO A 334 13.15 -3.77 28.12
C PRO A 334 12.63 -4.93 28.96
N GLN A 335 12.41 -6.05 28.31
CA GLN A 335 12.00 -7.30 28.90
C GLN A 335 13.06 -8.38 28.68
N SER A 336 13.03 -9.44 29.45
CA SER A 336 13.95 -10.58 29.30
C SER A 336 13.72 -11.32 27.98
N GLU A 337 14.79 -11.93 27.47
CA GLU A 337 14.70 -12.89 26.38
C GLU A 337 13.79 -14.05 26.73
N THR A 338 13.07 -14.58 25.73
CA THR A 338 12.11 -15.65 25.93
C THR A 338 12.05 -16.53 24.70
N GLU A 339 12.00 -17.84 24.90
CA GLU A 339 11.67 -18.81 23.84
C GLU A 339 10.18 -19.09 23.84
N PHE A 340 9.61 -19.29 22.64
CA PHE A 340 8.19 -19.57 22.49
C PHE A 340 7.93 -20.36 21.21
N PRO A 341 6.82 -21.15 21.15
CA PRO A 341 6.42 -21.84 19.93
C PRO A 341 6.07 -20.84 18.82
N THR A 342 6.56 -21.07 17.64
CA THR A 342 6.28 -20.19 16.47
C THR A 342 4.78 -20.04 16.19
N SER A 343 3.98 -21.03 16.54
CA SER A 343 2.51 -20.98 16.44
C SER A 343 1.86 -19.88 17.28
N GLU A 344 2.53 -19.38 18.30
CA GLU A 344 2.06 -18.26 19.12
C GLU A 344 2.33 -16.89 18.50
N MET A 345 3.20 -16.84 17.49
CA MET A 345 3.60 -15.64 16.76
C MET A 345 4.37 -14.62 17.59
N LEU A 346 4.09 -14.43 18.87
CA LEU A 346 4.79 -13.58 19.83
C LEU A 346 4.72 -14.18 21.22
N PRO A 347 5.72 -13.94 22.08
CA PRO A 347 5.61 -14.29 23.49
C PRO A 347 4.40 -13.60 24.11
N ASP A 348 3.59 -14.36 24.85
CA ASP A 348 2.41 -13.87 25.57
C ASP A 348 1.35 -13.18 24.67
N PHE A 349 1.30 -13.52 23.38
CA PHE A 349 0.37 -12.91 22.41
C PHE A 349 -1.09 -13.01 22.92
N TYR A 350 -1.47 -14.13 23.47
CA TYR A 350 -2.82 -14.38 23.96
C TYR A 350 -3.12 -13.70 25.29
N GLU A 351 -2.10 -13.36 26.08
CA GLU A 351 -2.24 -12.65 27.36
C GLU A 351 -2.35 -11.13 27.18
N MET A 352 -1.89 -10.61 26.05
CA MET A 352 -1.98 -9.18 25.71
C MET A 352 -3.40 -8.72 25.34
N SER A 353 -4.42 -9.54 25.50
CA SER A 353 -5.63 -9.53 24.67
C SER A 353 -6.77 -8.60 25.11
N ASP A 354 -6.66 -7.77 26.14
CA ASP A 354 -7.81 -6.95 26.56
C ASP A 354 -8.05 -5.67 25.73
N LYS A 355 -7.19 -5.37 24.75
CA LYS A 355 -7.39 -4.23 23.85
C LYS A 355 -7.06 -4.64 22.41
N SER A 356 -7.94 -4.31 21.48
CA SER A 356 -7.69 -4.48 20.05
C SER A 356 -6.37 -3.81 19.67
N LYS A 357 -5.40 -4.59 19.21
CA LYS A 357 -4.08 -4.13 18.79
C LYS A 357 -3.85 -4.54 17.35
N VAL A 358 -3.30 -3.63 16.57
CA VAL A 358 -2.73 -3.96 15.27
C VAL A 358 -1.23 -4.14 15.45
N ILE A 359 -0.72 -5.30 15.08
CA ILE A 359 0.71 -5.63 15.13
C ILE A 359 1.18 -5.82 13.69
N LEU A 360 2.25 -5.14 13.34
CA LEU A 360 2.93 -5.31 12.07
C LEU A 360 4.11 -6.26 12.26
N TYR A 361 4.30 -7.14 11.28
CA TYR A 361 5.42 -8.07 11.20
C TYR A 361 6.23 -7.76 9.96
N THR A 362 7.53 -7.66 10.10
CA THR A 362 8.46 -7.51 9.00
C THR A 362 9.48 -8.64 9.04
N PRO A 363 9.62 -9.46 7.99
CA PRO A 363 10.55 -10.57 8.00
C PRO A 363 11.99 -10.07 8.04
N ILE A 364 12.84 -10.81 8.76
CA ILE A 364 14.29 -10.69 8.72
C ILE A 364 14.76 -11.89 7.91
N HIS A 365 15.42 -11.62 6.79
CA HIS A 365 15.84 -12.67 5.85
C HIS A 365 17.16 -12.32 5.16
N ILE A 366 17.87 -13.34 4.73
CA ILE A 366 19.01 -13.24 3.83
C ILE A 366 18.64 -13.98 2.56
N ARG A 367 18.50 -13.25 1.43
CA ARG A 367 17.95 -13.77 0.17
C ARG A 367 16.64 -14.53 0.42
N ASP A 368 16.59 -15.83 0.17
CA ASP A 368 15.40 -16.68 0.34
C ASP A 368 15.29 -17.32 1.73
N ASN A 369 16.33 -17.18 2.58
CA ASN A 369 16.36 -17.77 3.90
C ASN A 369 15.72 -16.85 4.93
N THR A 370 14.65 -17.30 5.58
CA THR A 370 13.97 -16.56 6.64
C THR A 370 14.63 -16.86 7.98
N LEU A 371 15.19 -15.83 8.61
CA LEU A 371 15.87 -15.93 9.89
C LEU A 371 14.96 -15.60 11.08
N GLY A 372 13.99 -14.75 10.87
CA GLY A 372 13.10 -14.30 11.91
C GLY A 372 12.18 -13.16 11.46
N TYR A 373 11.73 -12.38 12.42
CA TYR A 373 10.89 -11.20 12.15
C TYR A 373 11.03 -10.14 13.25
N LEU A 374 10.83 -8.91 12.85
CA LEU A 374 10.56 -7.77 13.71
C LEU A 374 9.04 -7.59 13.81
N ALA A 375 8.52 -7.49 15.01
CA ALA A 375 7.12 -7.17 15.26
C ALA A 375 6.98 -5.92 16.13
N PHE A 376 5.93 -5.13 15.91
CA PHE A 376 5.70 -3.90 16.68
C PHE A 376 4.25 -3.47 16.55
N ASN A 377 3.79 -2.65 17.51
CA ASN A 377 2.45 -2.06 17.45
C ASN A 377 2.37 -1.07 16.29
N PHE A 378 1.30 -1.20 15.50
CA PHE A 378 1.00 -0.25 14.45
C PHE A 378 0.64 1.13 15.01
N TYR A 379 1.21 2.15 14.40
CA TYR A 379 0.80 3.54 14.54
C TYR A 379 0.46 4.11 13.16
N PRO A 380 -0.61 4.90 13.02
CA PRO A 380 -1.11 5.36 11.70
C PRO A 380 -0.25 6.45 11.04
N TRP A 381 1.07 6.42 11.19
CA TRP A 381 1.99 7.38 10.59
C TRP A 381 2.64 6.78 9.36
N SER A 382 2.35 7.34 8.18
CA SER A 382 2.79 6.85 6.87
C SER A 382 4.31 6.69 6.73
N SER A 383 5.08 7.51 7.43
CA SER A 383 6.56 7.48 7.43
C SER A 383 7.18 6.25 8.12
N MET A 384 6.42 5.55 8.98
CA MET A 384 6.95 4.36 9.67
C MET A 384 7.22 3.17 8.72
N ASN A 385 6.47 3.03 7.64
CA ASN A 385 6.62 1.89 6.73
C ASN A 385 7.99 1.84 6.06
N TYR A 386 8.57 2.99 5.73
CA TYR A 386 9.90 3.06 5.12
C TYR A 386 11.02 2.72 6.12
N LEU A 387 10.90 3.16 7.38
CA LEU A 387 11.89 2.85 8.42
C LEU A 387 12.04 1.35 8.63
N LEU A 388 10.93 0.66 8.65
CA LEU A 388 10.90 -0.77 8.94
C LEU A 388 11.64 -1.56 7.89
N ASN A 389 11.45 -1.21 6.61
CA ASN A 389 12.21 -1.80 5.52
C ASN A 389 13.72 -1.54 5.69
N TYR A 390 14.12 -0.34 6.11
CA TYR A 390 15.54 -0.04 6.34
C TYR A 390 16.10 -0.76 7.56
N ILE A 391 15.33 -0.87 8.65
CA ILE A 391 15.78 -1.63 9.84
C ILE A 391 15.94 -3.10 9.50
N THR A 392 14.96 -3.71 8.80
CA THR A 392 15.07 -5.13 8.41
C THR A 392 16.18 -5.37 7.41
N MET A 393 16.38 -4.48 6.43
CA MET A 393 17.53 -4.55 5.53
C MET A 393 18.85 -4.43 6.29
N ALA A 394 18.98 -3.49 7.22
CA ALA A 394 20.18 -3.32 8.01
C ALA A 394 20.43 -4.52 8.94
N MET A 395 19.38 -5.10 9.53
CA MET A 395 19.50 -6.34 10.30
C MET A 395 19.91 -7.53 9.44
N SER A 396 19.33 -7.66 8.25
CA SER A 396 19.70 -8.71 7.30
C SER A 396 21.14 -8.59 6.77
N GLN A 397 21.77 -7.41 6.86
CA GLN A 397 23.17 -7.19 6.49
C GLN A 397 24.14 -7.41 7.65
N LEU A 398 23.66 -7.44 8.88
CA LEU A 398 24.46 -7.64 10.09
C LEU A 398 24.45 -9.10 10.57
N LEU A 399 23.51 -9.88 10.08
CA LEU A 399 23.43 -11.32 10.26
C LEU A 399 24.27 -12.04 9.25
#